data_33e92bd4b6139bb4df43879b3b05fa46
#
_entry.id   33e92bd4b6139bb4df43879b3b05fa46
#
_cell.length_a   1.000
_cell.length_b   1.000
_cell.length_c   1.000
_cell.angle_alpha   90.00
_cell.angle_beta   90.00
_cell.angle_gamma   90.00
#
_symmetry.space_group_name_H-M   'P 1'
#
loop_
_entity.id
_entity.type
_entity.pdbx_description
1 polymer ?
#
loop_
_entity_poly.entity_id
_entity_poly.type
_entity_poly.pdbx_seq_one_letter_code
_entity_poly.pdbx_strand_id
1 'polypeptide(L)'
;KTNFRLRDWGISRQRYWGCPIPIIHCDDCGPVKVPETDLPVELPEIDNISSKGLNLSTFSDWMAVKCPKCSKDATRETDTFDTFFESSWYFARFAGVSDKEMISKEANYWLPVDQYVGGIEHAILHLLYARFFNILMHENKLIHNEEPFTKLLTQGMVLADAFYVLDEAGNKTWLNKDSLDDKNDELLDNSGNKVFKDGMSKMSKSKLNGVDPKEMIDKYGADTVRLYMMFTSPPEQTLEWSENAIEGSYRFIKRFWTLVEGRSNNIEEPSAFNKEEETLRRKSHQTLKKVLKDYEERNSFNTVIAAVMELINAIPESFKKEDASESQKYCLNEAIEFSLKILSPIAPHVTLELWSKFNSSQDKSLFETSWPEFKENLILDDNFELIIQVNGKVRGKEKIEKTLTEEEIKSIALSNENVSKHIQLDNIKKVIYVKEKLINFVI
;
A
#
# COMPACT_ATOMS: atom_id res chain seq x y z
N LYS A 1 -6.83 -15.82 39.21
CA LYS A 1 -7.39 -16.68 38.14
C LYS A 1 -7.18 -15.96 36.81
N THR A 2 -6.45 -16.58 35.93
CA THR A 2 -6.25 -16.03 34.55
C THR A 2 -7.46 -16.42 33.69
N ASN A 3 -8.09 -15.45 33.05
CA ASN A 3 -9.17 -15.69 32.11
C ASN A 3 -8.66 -15.41 30.70
N PHE A 4 -8.84 -16.35 29.77
CA PHE A 4 -8.54 -16.17 28.37
C PHE A 4 -9.77 -15.59 27.66
N ARG A 5 -9.56 -14.58 26.81
CA ARG A 5 -10.63 -13.97 26.00
C ARG A 5 -10.80 -14.65 24.64
N LEU A 6 -9.81 -15.44 24.21
CA LEU A 6 -9.88 -16.21 22.99
C LEU A 6 -10.85 -17.38 23.19
N ARG A 7 -11.75 -17.57 22.23
CA ARG A 7 -12.64 -18.73 22.19
C ARG A 7 -11.94 -19.86 21.46
N ASP A 8 -12.22 -21.10 21.86
CA ASP A 8 -11.76 -22.28 21.15
C ASP A 8 -12.32 -22.26 19.72
N TRP A 9 -11.56 -22.77 18.77
CA TRP A 9 -11.98 -22.97 17.39
C TRP A 9 -11.65 -24.37 16.93
N GLY A 10 -12.55 -24.96 16.12
CA GLY A 10 -12.33 -26.28 15.52
C GLY A 10 -11.51 -26.17 14.24
N ILE A 11 -10.55 -27.10 14.06
CA ILE A 11 -9.68 -27.18 12.89
C ILE A 11 -10.23 -28.16 11.83
N SER A 12 -11.25 -28.98 12.16
CA SER A 12 -11.83 -29.97 11.26
C SER A 12 -13.02 -29.41 10.48
N ARG A 13 -13.19 -29.88 9.25
CA ARG A 13 -14.29 -29.54 8.34
C ARG A 13 -14.86 -30.80 7.67
N GLN A 14 -16.18 -30.87 7.60
CA GLN A 14 -16.94 -31.94 6.96
C GLN A 14 -17.06 -31.70 5.46
N ARG A 15 -15.93 -31.72 4.77
CA ARG A 15 -15.87 -31.49 3.31
C ARG A 15 -14.73 -32.29 2.68
N TYR A 16 -14.89 -32.63 1.42
CA TYR A 16 -13.89 -33.36 0.65
C TYR A 16 -12.60 -32.55 0.45
N TRP A 17 -12.74 -31.27 0.06
CA TRP A 17 -11.59 -30.43 -0.27
C TRP A 17 -10.88 -29.93 0.99
N GLY A 18 -9.70 -30.44 1.23
CA GLY A 18 -8.84 -30.13 2.34
C GLY A 18 -7.84 -31.27 2.57
N CYS A 19 -6.87 -31.06 3.45
CA CYS A 19 -5.93 -32.10 3.84
C CYS A 19 -6.60 -33.11 4.79
N PRO A 20 -6.63 -34.41 4.51
CA PRO A 20 -7.19 -35.40 5.42
C PRO A 20 -6.49 -35.40 6.79
N ILE A 21 -7.24 -35.51 7.85
CA ILE A 21 -6.70 -35.59 9.22
C ILE A 21 -6.12 -36.99 9.43
N PRO A 22 -4.82 -37.15 9.74
CA PRO A 22 -4.15 -38.46 9.76
C PRO A 22 -4.45 -39.23 11.08
N ILE A 23 -5.73 -39.48 11.35
CA ILE A 23 -6.23 -40.20 12.50
C ILE A 23 -7.07 -41.41 12.06
N ILE A 24 -6.95 -42.49 12.80
CA ILE A 24 -7.73 -43.72 12.65
C ILE A 24 -8.50 -43.94 13.96
N HIS A 25 -9.81 -44.14 13.87
CA HIS A 25 -10.69 -44.45 15.00
C HIS A 25 -10.83 -45.96 15.16
N CYS A 26 -10.39 -46.49 16.28
CA CYS A 26 -10.47 -47.89 16.65
C CYS A 26 -11.32 -48.05 17.90
N ASP A 27 -12.28 -48.99 17.92
CA ASP A 27 -13.17 -49.21 19.04
C ASP A 27 -12.42 -49.61 20.31
N ASP A 28 -11.33 -50.37 20.21
CA ASP A 28 -10.52 -50.80 21.36
C ASP A 28 -9.42 -49.81 21.76
N CYS A 29 -8.82 -49.11 20.81
CA CYS A 29 -7.64 -48.28 21.03
C CYS A 29 -7.95 -46.77 21.10
N GLY A 30 -9.17 -46.39 20.76
CA GLY A 30 -9.55 -44.99 20.58
C GLY A 30 -8.91 -44.37 19.32
N PRO A 31 -8.70 -43.04 19.27
CA PRO A 31 -8.01 -42.37 18.17
C PRO A 31 -6.53 -42.75 18.14
N VAL A 32 -6.05 -43.21 16.99
CA VAL A 32 -4.68 -43.63 16.74
C VAL A 32 -4.11 -42.86 15.54
N LYS A 33 -2.86 -42.42 15.62
CA LYS A 33 -2.19 -41.75 14.51
C LYS A 33 -1.96 -42.72 13.35
N VAL A 34 -2.12 -42.21 12.13
CA VAL A 34 -1.62 -42.91 10.94
C VAL A 34 -0.09 -43.02 11.04
N PRO A 35 0.51 -44.19 10.78
CA PRO A 35 1.98 -44.34 10.79
C PRO A 35 2.66 -43.39 9.78
N GLU A 36 3.83 -42.87 10.10
CA GLU A 36 4.56 -41.96 9.21
C GLU A 36 4.91 -42.62 7.86
N THR A 37 5.06 -43.92 7.83
CA THR A 37 5.30 -44.74 6.60
C THR A 37 4.10 -44.70 5.64
N ASP A 38 2.91 -44.42 6.16
CA ASP A 38 1.64 -44.47 5.43
C ASP A 38 1.15 -43.05 5.08
N LEU A 39 1.97 -42.01 5.30
CA LEU A 39 1.71 -40.64 4.89
C LEU A 39 2.26 -40.38 3.47
N PRO A 40 1.62 -39.50 2.70
CA PRO A 40 0.39 -38.75 3.00
C PRO A 40 -0.87 -39.61 2.94
N VAL A 41 -1.90 -39.23 3.72
CA VAL A 41 -3.24 -39.77 3.53
C VAL A 41 -3.84 -39.12 2.28
N GLU A 42 -3.97 -39.87 1.21
CA GLU A 42 -4.50 -39.38 -0.06
C GLU A 42 -6.02 -39.36 -0.06
N LEU A 43 -6.61 -38.35 -0.72
CA LEU A 43 -8.06 -38.29 -0.94
C LEU A 43 -8.49 -39.39 -1.93
N PRO A 44 -9.70 -39.96 -1.75
CA PRO A 44 -10.21 -40.92 -2.73
C PRO A 44 -10.50 -40.23 -4.07
N GLU A 45 -10.33 -40.94 -5.18
CA GLU A 45 -10.68 -40.44 -6.51
C GLU A 45 -12.20 -40.22 -6.64
N ILE A 46 -12.58 -39.20 -7.40
CA ILE A 46 -13.97 -38.84 -7.63
C ILE A 46 -14.35 -39.18 -9.05
N ASP A 47 -15.14 -40.22 -9.23
CA ASP A 47 -15.67 -40.59 -10.55
C ASP A 47 -16.83 -39.67 -10.98
N ASN A 48 -17.62 -39.16 -10.02
CA ASN A 48 -18.78 -38.29 -10.29
C ASN A 48 -19.07 -37.31 -9.16
N ILE A 49 -19.22 -36.02 -9.49
CA ILE A 49 -19.60 -34.97 -8.53
C ILE A 49 -21.14 -34.96 -8.42
N SER A 50 -21.67 -35.31 -7.26
CA SER A 50 -23.10 -35.16 -6.98
C SER A 50 -23.41 -33.73 -6.54
N SER A 51 -24.64 -33.26 -6.86
CA SER A 51 -25.11 -31.91 -6.47
C SER A 51 -25.28 -31.69 -4.95
N LYS A 52 -25.14 -32.75 -4.14
CA LYS A 52 -25.30 -32.71 -2.67
C LYS A 52 -24.00 -32.40 -1.89
N GLY A 53 -22.93 -32.08 -2.61
CA GLY A 53 -21.59 -31.91 -1.98
C GLY A 53 -20.90 -33.26 -1.75
N LEU A 54 -19.57 -33.21 -1.68
CA LEU A 54 -18.71 -34.35 -1.43
C LEU A 54 -18.31 -34.37 0.04
N ASN A 55 -18.61 -35.50 0.72
CA ASN A 55 -18.13 -35.74 2.09
C ASN A 55 -17.37 -37.08 2.08
N LEU A 56 -16.21 -37.15 2.73
CA LEU A 56 -15.37 -38.34 2.83
C LEU A 56 -16.10 -39.51 3.49
N SER A 57 -17.09 -39.25 4.36
CA SER A 57 -17.95 -40.30 4.98
C SER A 57 -18.78 -41.10 4.00
N THR A 58 -18.84 -40.70 2.74
CA THR A 58 -19.56 -41.47 1.69
C THR A 58 -18.69 -42.52 0.99
N PHE A 59 -17.38 -42.53 1.24
CA PHE A 59 -16.41 -43.43 0.61
C PHE A 59 -16.06 -44.61 1.56
N SER A 60 -16.95 -45.59 1.66
CA SER A 60 -16.82 -46.73 2.57
C SER A 60 -15.49 -47.46 2.47
N ASP A 61 -15.02 -47.74 1.24
CA ASP A 61 -13.79 -48.50 0.99
C ASP A 61 -12.54 -47.69 1.39
N TRP A 62 -12.58 -46.39 1.21
CA TRP A 62 -11.49 -45.49 1.66
C TRP A 62 -11.44 -45.35 3.19
N MET A 63 -12.61 -45.39 3.85
CA MET A 63 -12.69 -45.30 5.31
C MET A 63 -12.20 -46.57 6.00
N ALA A 64 -12.45 -47.75 5.42
CA ALA A 64 -12.15 -49.04 6.03
C ALA A 64 -10.60 -49.29 6.09
N VAL A 65 -10.05 -49.40 7.29
CA VAL A 65 -8.63 -49.67 7.51
C VAL A 65 -8.40 -50.60 8.68
N LYS A 66 -7.18 -51.08 8.83
CA LYS A 66 -6.76 -51.79 10.04
C LYS A 66 -6.13 -50.81 11.03
N CYS A 67 -6.43 -51.01 12.30
CA CYS A 67 -5.78 -50.25 13.37
C CYS A 67 -4.28 -50.56 13.43
N PRO A 68 -3.39 -49.58 13.31
CA PRO A 68 -1.94 -49.85 13.34
C PRO A 68 -1.43 -50.32 14.70
N LYS A 69 -2.24 -50.17 15.78
CA LYS A 69 -1.88 -50.56 17.13
C LYS A 69 -2.30 -51.99 17.49
N CYS A 70 -3.51 -52.42 17.06
CA CYS A 70 -4.04 -53.74 17.45
C CYS A 70 -4.44 -54.62 16.25
N SER A 71 -4.32 -54.13 15.01
CA SER A 71 -4.64 -54.83 13.75
C SER A 71 -6.12 -55.18 13.57
N LYS A 72 -7.02 -54.75 14.43
CA LYS A 72 -8.46 -54.93 14.26
C LYS A 72 -8.99 -53.96 13.22
N ASP A 73 -10.25 -54.17 12.79
CA ASP A 73 -10.94 -53.28 11.91
C ASP A 73 -11.13 -51.91 12.58
N ALA A 74 -10.96 -50.84 11.81
CA ALA A 74 -10.99 -49.49 12.26
C ALA A 74 -11.42 -48.56 11.11
N THR A 75 -11.68 -47.30 11.40
CA THR A 75 -12.20 -46.33 10.44
C THR A 75 -11.29 -45.10 10.36
N ARG A 76 -10.95 -44.63 9.15
CA ARG A 76 -10.26 -43.34 8.98
C ARG A 76 -11.14 -42.19 9.45
N GLU A 77 -10.51 -41.11 9.93
CA GLU A 77 -11.17 -39.82 10.11
C GLU A 77 -11.67 -39.32 8.75
N THR A 78 -12.91 -38.84 8.74
CA THR A 78 -13.59 -38.36 7.52
C THR A 78 -13.62 -36.82 7.40
N ASP A 79 -13.18 -36.12 8.43
CA ASP A 79 -13.01 -34.69 8.36
C ASP A 79 -11.68 -34.34 7.71
N THR A 80 -11.63 -33.17 7.07
CA THR A 80 -10.40 -32.57 6.55
C THR A 80 -10.03 -31.35 7.40
N PHE A 81 -8.79 -30.92 7.34
CA PHE A 81 -8.37 -29.70 7.97
C PHE A 81 -9.01 -28.46 7.30
N ASP A 82 -9.23 -27.41 8.10
CA ASP A 82 -9.53 -26.08 7.59
C ASP A 82 -8.40 -25.59 6.67
N THR A 83 -8.75 -24.88 5.60
CA THR A 83 -7.77 -24.38 4.64
C THR A 83 -6.74 -23.42 5.25
N PHE A 84 -7.10 -22.71 6.32
CA PHE A 84 -6.15 -21.87 7.06
C PHE A 84 -5.14 -22.69 7.87
N PHE A 85 -5.42 -23.95 8.12
CA PHE A 85 -4.47 -24.84 8.78
C PHE A 85 -3.22 -25.04 7.91
N GLU A 86 -3.38 -25.44 6.66
CA GLU A 86 -2.24 -25.64 5.75
C GLU A 86 -1.54 -24.34 5.39
N SER A 87 -2.29 -23.26 5.21
CA SER A 87 -1.72 -21.95 4.90
C SER A 87 -1.00 -21.30 6.08
N SER A 88 -1.06 -21.87 7.28
CA SER A 88 -0.47 -21.32 8.50
C SER A 88 1.05 -21.18 8.44
N TRP A 89 1.73 -22.04 7.70
CA TRP A 89 3.20 -22.02 7.59
C TRP A 89 3.73 -21.95 6.16
N TYR A 90 2.88 -21.60 5.17
CA TYR A 90 3.28 -21.58 3.77
C TYR A 90 4.52 -20.71 3.53
N PHE A 91 4.62 -19.56 4.22
CA PHE A 91 5.75 -18.64 4.10
C PHE A 91 7.09 -19.31 4.51
N ALA A 92 7.07 -20.16 5.54
CA ALA A 92 8.23 -20.92 5.97
C ALA A 92 8.53 -22.09 5.00
N ARG A 93 7.49 -22.75 4.48
CA ARG A 93 7.65 -23.84 3.51
C ARG A 93 8.26 -23.36 2.21
N PHE A 94 7.81 -22.22 1.69
CA PHE A 94 8.35 -21.64 0.45
C PHE A 94 9.72 -20.98 0.60
N ALA A 95 10.15 -20.66 1.81
CA ALA A 95 11.47 -20.14 2.09
C ALA A 95 12.58 -21.23 2.02
N GLY A 96 12.19 -22.50 1.94
CA GLY A 96 13.10 -23.64 1.83
C GLY A 96 13.03 -24.34 0.47
N VAL A 97 14.07 -25.12 0.14
CA VAL A 97 14.19 -25.83 -1.14
C VAL A 97 13.89 -27.32 -1.04
N SER A 98 13.76 -27.88 0.18
CA SER A 98 13.49 -29.31 0.39
C SER A 98 12.02 -29.65 0.15
N ASP A 99 11.74 -30.71 -0.57
CA ASP A 99 10.41 -31.31 -0.76
C ASP A 99 10.11 -32.45 0.24
N LYS A 100 11.12 -32.87 1.01
CA LYS A 100 11.05 -34.01 1.94
C LYS A 100 10.77 -33.63 3.39
N GLU A 101 11.03 -32.38 3.74
CA GLU A 101 10.87 -31.84 5.11
C GLU A 101 9.78 -30.77 5.14
N MET A 102 9.05 -30.69 6.25
CA MET A 102 8.07 -29.62 6.45
C MET A 102 8.73 -28.24 6.35
N ILE A 103 9.86 -28.07 7.02
CA ILE A 103 10.67 -26.84 7.02
C ILE A 103 12.12 -27.23 6.80
N SER A 104 12.75 -26.70 5.77
CA SER A 104 14.16 -26.92 5.52
C SER A 104 15.04 -25.94 6.30
N LYS A 105 16.33 -26.26 6.45
CA LYS A 105 17.28 -25.42 7.20
C LYS A 105 17.47 -24.03 6.58
N GLU A 106 17.35 -23.94 5.26
CA GLU A 106 17.46 -22.67 4.52
C GLU A 106 16.35 -21.67 4.90
N ALA A 107 15.16 -22.17 5.31
CA ALA A 107 14.08 -21.31 5.78
C ALA A 107 14.52 -20.42 6.94
N ASN A 108 15.38 -20.91 7.84
CA ASN A 108 15.87 -20.12 8.98
C ASN A 108 16.76 -18.93 8.58
N TYR A 109 17.29 -18.89 7.36
CA TYR A 109 18.00 -17.73 6.83
C TYR A 109 17.02 -16.60 6.44
N TRP A 110 15.85 -16.97 5.91
CA TRP A 110 14.86 -16.01 5.40
C TRP A 110 13.83 -15.57 6.45
N LEU A 111 13.72 -16.30 7.57
CA LEU A 111 12.78 -16.02 8.65
C LEU A 111 13.44 -15.24 9.80
N PRO A 112 12.64 -14.36 10.50
CA PRO A 112 11.22 -14.04 10.26
C PRO A 112 11.02 -13.24 8.98
N VAL A 113 9.78 -13.24 8.44
CA VAL A 113 9.44 -12.43 7.27
C VAL A 113 9.54 -10.95 7.61
N ASP A 114 10.29 -10.17 6.82
CA ASP A 114 10.54 -8.75 7.10
C ASP A 114 9.28 -7.90 7.05
N GLN A 115 8.46 -8.08 6.00
CA GLN A 115 7.22 -7.34 5.78
C GLN A 115 6.12 -8.28 5.31
N TYR A 116 5.05 -8.39 6.07
CA TYR A 116 3.89 -9.21 5.73
C TYR A 116 2.67 -8.34 5.45
N VAL A 117 2.05 -8.52 4.28
CA VAL A 117 0.97 -7.66 3.79
C VAL A 117 -0.29 -8.49 3.56
N GLY A 118 -1.42 -8.04 4.10
CA GLY A 118 -2.70 -8.71 3.91
C GLY A 118 -3.89 -7.86 4.36
N GLY A 119 -5.11 -8.31 4.03
CA GLY A 119 -6.34 -7.63 4.43
C GLY A 119 -6.62 -7.74 5.93
N ILE A 120 -7.35 -6.76 6.47
CA ILE A 120 -7.74 -6.72 7.89
C ILE A 120 -8.54 -7.96 8.33
N GLU A 121 -9.27 -8.60 7.42
CA GLU A 121 -10.05 -9.81 7.70
C GLU A 121 -9.22 -10.99 8.19
N HIS A 122 -7.93 -11.02 7.82
CA HIS A 122 -7.03 -12.10 8.21
C HIS A 122 -6.50 -11.97 9.64
N ALA A 123 -6.75 -10.86 10.34
CA ALA A 123 -6.27 -10.64 11.71
C ALA A 123 -6.76 -11.73 12.70
N ILE A 124 -7.99 -12.22 12.52
CA ILE A 124 -8.60 -13.27 13.34
C ILE A 124 -8.74 -14.63 12.62
N LEU A 125 -8.20 -14.73 11.40
CA LEU A 125 -8.19 -15.96 10.61
C LEU A 125 -6.74 -16.41 10.40
N HIS A 126 -6.18 -16.16 9.22
CA HIS A 126 -4.84 -16.61 8.83
C HIS A 126 -3.74 -16.17 9.82
N LEU A 127 -3.73 -14.92 10.28
CA LEU A 127 -2.67 -14.43 11.16
C LEU A 127 -2.70 -15.10 12.55
N LEU A 128 -3.88 -15.46 13.05
CA LEU A 128 -4.00 -16.21 14.29
C LEU A 128 -3.38 -17.61 14.16
N TYR A 129 -3.71 -18.32 13.08
CA TYR A 129 -3.15 -19.63 12.80
C TYR A 129 -1.64 -19.54 12.54
N ALA A 130 -1.17 -18.56 11.77
CA ALA A 130 0.25 -18.39 11.47
C ALA A 130 1.10 -18.20 12.73
N ARG A 131 0.64 -17.36 13.67
CA ARG A 131 1.33 -17.20 14.95
C ARG A 131 1.29 -18.47 15.81
N PHE A 132 0.16 -19.13 15.88
CA PHE A 132 0.03 -20.39 16.62
C PHE A 132 0.95 -21.46 16.08
N PHE A 133 0.97 -21.68 14.75
CA PHE A 133 1.88 -22.64 14.11
C PHE A 133 3.34 -22.27 14.28
N ASN A 134 3.67 -20.98 14.19
CA ASN A 134 5.05 -20.53 14.39
C ASN A 134 5.54 -20.87 15.81
N ILE A 135 4.72 -20.68 16.84
CA ILE A 135 5.04 -21.07 18.23
C ILE A 135 5.28 -22.57 18.29
N LEU A 136 4.40 -23.41 17.71
CA LEU A 136 4.58 -24.85 17.70
C LEU A 136 5.84 -25.28 16.96
N MET A 137 6.15 -24.68 15.82
CA MET A 137 7.38 -24.98 15.06
C MET A 137 8.63 -24.57 15.85
N HIS A 138 8.60 -23.43 16.53
CA HIS A 138 9.68 -22.97 17.38
C HIS A 138 9.90 -23.90 18.58
N GLU A 139 8.85 -24.28 19.30
CA GLU A 139 8.91 -25.23 20.41
C GLU A 139 9.46 -26.61 19.98
N ASN A 140 9.13 -27.05 18.77
CA ASN A 140 9.65 -28.26 18.16
C ASN A 140 11.02 -28.10 17.48
N LYS A 141 11.66 -26.93 17.59
CA LYS A 141 12.99 -26.62 17.04
C LYS A 141 13.10 -26.73 15.52
N LEU A 142 11.98 -26.57 14.82
CA LEU A 142 11.95 -26.53 13.35
C LEU A 142 12.39 -25.16 12.80
N ILE A 143 12.09 -24.09 13.55
CA ILE A 143 12.51 -22.71 13.24
C ILE A 143 13.11 -22.03 14.47
N HIS A 144 13.87 -20.94 14.25
CA HIS A 144 14.58 -20.23 15.31
C HIS A 144 13.80 -19.05 15.88
N ASN A 145 12.89 -18.44 15.09
CA ASN A 145 12.15 -17.24 15.47
C ASN A 145 10.85 -17.59 16.22
N GLU A 146 10.54 -16.80 17.26
CA GLU A 146 9.31 -16.95 18.04
C GLU A 146 8.08 -16.33 17.34
N GLU A 147 8.29 -15.23 16.62
CA GLU A 147 7.23 -14.56 15.84
C GLU A 147 7.47 -14.73 14.34
N PRO A 148 6.41 -14.95 13.53
CA PRO A 148 6.56 -15.23 12.10
C PRO A 148 6.92 -14.00 11.27
N PHE A 149 6.53 -12.79 11.71
CA PHE A 149 6.61 -11.56 10.94
C PHE A 149 7.24 -10.42 11.75
N THR A 150 8.20 -9.71 11.16
CA THR A 150 8.82 -8.53 11.79
C THR A 150 7.89 -7.32 11.75
N LYS A 151 7.24 -7.11 10.59
CA LYS A 151 6.26 -6.03 10.38
C LYS A 151 5.01 -6.58 9.71
N LEU A 152 3.85 -6.15 10.20
CA LEU A 152 2.54 -6.40 9.59
C LEU A 152 2.02 -5.11 8.96
N LEU A 153 1.61 -5.19 7.71
CA LEU A 153 0.82 -4.16 7.05
C LEU A 153 -0.59 -4.71 6.81
N THR A 154 -1.52 -4.27 7.63
CA THR A 154 -2.92 -4.69 7.54
C THR A 154 -3.66 -3.72 6.62
N GLN A 155 -3.97 -4.17 5.41
CA GLN A 155 -4.62 -3.33 4.41
C GLN A 155 -6.09 -3.07 4.75
N GLY A 156 -6.51 -1.81 4.50
CA GLY A 156 -7.91 -1.41 4.56
C GLY A 156 -8.75 -2.05 3.45
N MET A 157 -10.06 -1.96 3.60
CA MET A 157 -11.01 -2.50 2.62
C MET A 157 -11.18 -1.57 1.43
N VAL A 158 -11.43 -2.13 0.25
CA VAL A 158 -11.90 -1.37 -0.91
C VAL A 158 -13.43 -1.40 -0.91
N LEU A 159 -14.03 -0.21 -0.89
CA LEU A 159 -15.47 -0.02 -0.92
C LEU A 159 -15.93 0.47 -2.30
N ALA A 160 -17.11 0.07 -2.69
CA ALA A 160 -17.82 0.62 -3.83
C ALA A 160 -19.33 0.73 -3.55
N ASP A 161 -19.99 1.59 -4.30
CA ASP A 161 -21.45 1.67 -4.25
C ASP A 161 -22.08 0.33 -4.65
N ALA A 162 -23.11 -0.07 -3.93
CA ALA A 162 -23.93 -1.24 -4.26
C ALA A 162 -25.36 -0.80 -4.63
N PHE A 163 -25.92 -1.48 -5.62
CA PHE A 163 -27.22 -1.15 -6.18
C PHE A 163 -28.14 -2.36 -6.15
N TYR A 164 -29.44 -2.13 -5.93
CA TYR A 164 -30.43 -3.19 -5.87
C TYR A 164 -31.79 -2.73 -6.34
N VAL A 165 -32.62 -3.68 -6.77
CA VAL A 165 -34.07 -3.52 -6.96
C VAL A 165 -34.79 -4.30 -5.88
N LEU A 166 -36.04 -3.91 -5.58
CA LEU A 166 -36.93 -4.65 -4.67
C LEU A 166 -37.94 -5.44 -5.49
N ASP A 167 -38.15 -6.70 -5.13
CA ASP A 167 -39.27 -7.48 -5.62
C ASP A 167 -40.58 -7.07 -4.94
N GLU A 168 -41.71 -7.62 -5.37
CA GLU A 168 -43.04 -7.35 -4.79
C GLU A 168 -43.15 -7.72 -3.30
N ALA A 169 -42.30 -8.63 -2.84
CA ALA A 169 -42.22 -9.06 -1.43
C ALA A 169 -41.24 -8.21 -0.61
N GLY A 170 -40.53 -7.24 -1.23
CA GLY A 170 -39.56 -6.37 -0.57
C GLY A 170 -38.17 -6.97 -0.42
N ASN A 171 -37.85 -8.09 -1.09
CA ASN A 171 -36.51 -8.66 -1.08
C ASN A 171 -35.58 -7.90 -2.03
N LYS A 172 -34.30 -7.78 -1.65
CA LYS A 172 -33.26 -7.13 -2.45
C LYS A 172 -32.69 -8.08 -3.50
N THR A 173 -32.71 -7.67 -4.76
CA THR A 173 -31.92 -8.28 -5.83
C THR A 173 -30.81 -7.32 -6.23
N TRP A 174 -29.55 -7.72 -6.04
CA TRP A 174 -28.37 -6.90 -6.31
C TRP A 174 -28.10 -6.80 -7.82
N LEU A 175 -27.65 -5.64 -8.25
CA LEU A 175 -27.37 -5.33 -9.65
C LEU A 175 -25.93 -4.89 -9.83
N ASN A 176 -25.35 -5.25 -10.99
CA ASN A 176 -24.09 -4.67 -11.42
C ASN A 176 -24.33 -3.23 -11.89
N LYS A 177 -23.43 -2.32 -11.56
CA LYS A 177 -23.45 -0.91 -11.98
C LYS A 177 -23.58 -0.75 -13.50
N ASP A 178 -22.91 -1.61 -14.27
CA ASP A 178 -22.91 -1.56 -15.74
C ASP A 178 -24.28 -1.89 -16.39
N SER A 179 -25.21 -2.44 -15.60
CA SER A 179 -26.59 -2.72 -16.02
C SER A 179 -27.57 -1.59 -15.71
N LEU A 180 -27.07 -0.44 -15.26
CA LEU A 180 -27.91 0.68 -14.85
C LEU A 180 -27.97 1.74 -15.93
N ASP A 181 -29.15 2.30 -16.10
CA ASP A 181 -29.44 3.43 -16.99
C ASP A 181 -29.75 4.67 -16.13
N ASP A 182 -29.00 5.73 -16.32
CA ASP A 182 -29.22 7.00 -15.63
C ASP A 182 -30.02 7.92 -16.55
N LYS A 183 -31.33 7.94 -16.35
CA LYS A 183 -32.25 8.77 -17.13
C LYS A 183 -33.01 9.72 -16.22
N ASN A 184 -32.88 11.00 -16.47
CA ASN A 184 -33.66 12.08 -15.80
C ASN A 184 -33.52 12.09 -14.26
N ASP A 185 -32.28 11.92 -13.74
CA ASP A 185 -31.98 11.85 -12.31
C ASP A 185 -32.60 10.62 -11.57
N GLU A 186 -33.14 9.64 -12.30
CA GLU A 186 -33.57 8.37 -11.75
C GLU A 186 -32.70 7.20 -12.28
N LEU A 187 -32.19 6.39 -11.36
CA LEU A 187 -31.49 5.14 -11.72
C LEU A 187 -32.52 4.05 -12.03
N LEU A 188 -32.45 3.51 -13.23
CA LEU A 188 -33.30 2.42 -13.69
C LEU A 188 -32.46 1.22 -14.09
N ASP A 189 -33.02 0.00 -13.96
CA ASP A 189 -32.43 -1.18 -14.56
C ASP A 189 -32.83 -1.30 -16.05
N ASN A 190 -32.26 -2.27 -16.75
CA ASN A 190 -32.58 -2.52 -18.17
C ASN A 190 -34.05 -2.86 -18.44
N SER A 191 -34.83 -3.19 -17.40
CA SER A 191 -36.27 -3.49 -17.48
C SER A 191 -37.13 -2.27 -17.09
N GLY A 192 -36.53 -1.15 -16.75
CA GLY A 192 -37.20 0.07 -16.34
C GLY A 192 -37.64 0.08 -14.87
N ASN A 193 -37.17 -0.85 -14.03
CA ASN A 193 -37.47 -0.84 -12.61
C ASN A 193 -36.57 0.18 -11.88
N LYS A 194 -37.14 0.81 -10.86
CA LYS A 194 -36.41 1.77 -10.01
C LYS A 194 -35.31 1.08 -9.21
N VAL A 195 -34.09 1.61 -9.34
CA VAL A 195 -32.90 1.11 -8.65
C VAL A 195 -32.65 1.94 -7.39
N PHE A 196 -32.27 1.26 -6.33
CA PHE A 196 -31.91 1.87 -5.06
C PHE A 196 -30.40 1.75 -4.83
N LYS A 197 -29.79 2.78 -4.28
CA LYS A 197 -28.39 2.80 -3.86
C LYS A 197 -28.28 2.40 -2.39
N ASP A 198 -27.52 1.34 -2.08
CA ASP A 198 -27.25 0.86 -0.70
C ASP A 198 -26.10 1.65 -0.03
N GLY A 199 -25.40 2.46 -0.82
CA GLY A 199 -24.22 3.21 -0.38
C GLY A 199 -22.92 2.41 -0.46
N MET A 200 -21.83 3.04 0.01
CA MET A 200 -20.50 2.44 0.02
C MET A 200 -20.45 1.21 0.90
N SER A 201 -20.04 0.08 0.34
CA SER A 201 -19.90 -1.17 1.06
C SER A 201 -18.72 -1.98 0.52
N LYS A 202 -18.20 -2.92 1.33
CA LYS A 202 -17.13 -3.82 0.90
C LYS A 202 -17.48 -4.47 -0.43
N MET A 203 -16.56 -4.45 -1.39
CA MET A 203 -16.73 -5.15 -2.67
C MET A 203 -16.93 -6.64 -2.42
N SER A 204 -18.00 -7.20 -2.97
CA SER A 204 -18.32 -8.61 -2.83
C SER A 204 -19.06 -9.16 -4.06
N LYS A 205 -18.85 -10.44 -4.35
CA LYS A 205 -19.56 -11.13 -5.43
C LYS A 205 -21.07 -11.17 -5.18
N SER A 206 -21.50 -11.25 -3.91
CA SER A 206 -22.92 -11.30 -3.54
C SER A 206 -23.65 -9.99 -3.75
N LYS A 207 -22.98 -8.85 -3.66
CA LYS A 207 -23.54 -7.52 -3.91
C LYS A 207 -23.33 -7.02 -5.34
N LEU A 208 -22.60 -7.75 -6.16
CA LEU A 208 -22.25 -7.40 -7.54
C LEU A 208 -21.61 -6.00 -7.68
N ASN A 209 -20.96 -5.51 -6.64
CA ASN A 209 -20.33 -4.18 -6.61
C ASN A 209 -18.80 -4.24 -6.76
N GLY A 210 -18.24 -5.36 -7.19
CA GLY A 210 -16.83 -5.50 -7.52
C GLY A 210 -16.50 -4.82 -8.84
N VAL A 211 -15.32 -4.20 -8.91
CA VAL A 211 -14.76 -3.68 -10.16
C VAL A 211 -13.75 -4.69 -10.70
N ASP A 212 -13.88 -5.05 -11.97
CA ASP A 212 -12.94 -5.98 -12.61
C ASP A 212 -11.60 -5.26 -12.88
N PRO A 213 -10.49 -5.69 -12.24
CA PRO A 213 -9.18 -5.12 -12.51
C PRO A 213 -8.78 -5.20 -13.98
N LYS A 214 -9.18 -6.26 -14.69
CA LYS A 214 -8.86 -6.45 -16.11
C LYS A 214 -9.45 -5.34 -16.97
N GLU A 215 -10.72 -5.01 -16.79
CA GLU A 215 -11.38 -3.93 -17.53
C GLU A 215 -10.71 -2.59 -17.29
N MET A 216 -10.31 -2.32 -16.03
CA MET A 216 -9.60 -1.09 -15.69
C MET A 216 -8.20 -1.04 -16.31
N ILE A 217 -7.49 -2.17 -16.33
CA ILE A 217 -6.18 -2.29 -16.96
C ILE A 217 -6.29 -2.12 -18.48
N ASP A 218 -7.27 -2.74 -19.11
CA ASP A 218 -7.48 -2.62 -20.56
C ASP A 218 -7.84 -1.17 -20.96
N LYS A 219 -8.59 -0.45 -20.11
CA LYS A 219 -9.01 0.94 -20.36
C LYS A 219 -7.93 1.99 -20.05
N TYR A 220 -7.23 1.85 -18.94
CA TYR A 220 -6.35 2.89 -18.40
C TYR A 220 -4.87 2.49 -18.33
N GLY A 221 -4.56 1.21 -18.48
CA GLY A 221 -3.23 0.65 -18.28
C GLY A 221 -2.94 0.30 -16.81
N ALA A 222 -2.09 -0.72 -16.61
CA ALA A 222 -1.76 -1.25 -15.27
C ALA A 222 -1.15 -0.18 -14.36
N ASP A 223 -0.25 0.66 -14.86
CA ASP A 223 0.41 1.68 -14.05
C ASP A 223 -0.54 2.78 -13.57
N THR A 224 -1.59 3.09 -14.35
CA THR A 224 -2.64 4.02 -13.91
C THR A 224 -3.42 3.44 -12.74
N VAL A 225 -3.81 2.16 -12.83
CA VAL A 225 -4.55 1.47 -11.76
C VAL A 225 -3.69 1.41 -10.49
N ARG A 226 -2.41 1.05 -10.61
CA ARG A 226 -1.46 1.03 -9.49
C ARG A 226 -1.30 2.41 -8.84
N LEU A 227 -1.07 3.43 -9.67
CA LEU A 227 -0.95 4.82 -9.20
C LEU A 227 -2.21 5.27 -8.46
N TYR A 228 -3.39 4.99 -9.01
CA TYR A 228 -4.67 5.33 -8.40
C TYR A 228 -4.84 4.67 -7.03
N MET A 229 -4.61 3.37 -6.93
CA MET A 229 -4.74 2.62 -5.68
C MET A 229 -3.82 3.16 -4.59
N MET A 230 -2.56 3.48 -4.95
CA MET A 230 -1.57 3.99 -4.00
C MET A 230 -1.73 5.48 -3.68
N PHE A 231 -2.39 6.25 -4.56
CA PHE A 231 -2.61 7.69 -4.36
C PHE A 231 -3.82 8.00 -3.50
N THR A 232 -4.89 7.19 -3.60
CA THR A 232 -6.19 7.51 -3.01
C THR A 232 -6.17 7.52 -1.49
N SER A 233 -5.46 6.56 -0.87
CA SER A 233 -5.38 6.47 0.59
C SER A 233 -4.11 5.74 1.05
N PRO A 234 -3.65 5.96 2.30
CA PRO A 234 -2.66 5.07 2.92
C PRO A 234 -3.14 3.62 2.92
N PRO A 235 -2.23 2.64 2.81
CA PRO A 235 -2.61 1.24 2.65
C PRO A 235 -3.43 0.65 3.79
N GLU A 236 -3.31 1.18 5.02
CA GLU A 236 -4.09 0.73 6.18
C GLU A 236 -5.51 1.30 6.23
N GLN A 237 -5.79 2.30 5.41
CA GLN A 237 -7.09 2.96 5.40
C GLN A 237 -8.01 2.36 4.34
N THR A 238 -9.30 2.51 4.58
CA THR A 238 -10.34 2.14 3.62
C THR A 238 -10.26 3.04 2.40
N LEU A 239 -10.32 2.42 1.21
CA LEU A 239 -10.36 3.11 -0.08
C LEU A 239 -11.79 3.07 -0.63
N GLU A 240 -12.33 4.23 -0.97
CA GLU A 240 -13.58 4.36 -1.72
C GLU A 240 -13.29 4.44 -3.22
N TRP A 241 -13.84 3.50 -3.98
CA TRP A 241 -13.63 3.46 -5.44
C TRP A 241 -14.28 4.65 -6.13
N SER A 242 -13.52 5.33 -7.00
CA SER A 242 -13.98 6.47 -7.77
C SER A 242 -13.43 6.46 -9.19
N GLU A 243 -14.28 6.38 -10.19
CA GLU A 243 -13.88 6.43 -11.60
C GLU A 243 -13.27 7.79 -12.00
N ASN A 244 -13.78 8.89 -11.43
CA ASN A 244 -13.23 10.22 -11.68
C ASN A 244 -11.79 10.35 -11.17
N ALA A 245 -11.45 9.66 -10.07
CA ALA A 245 -10.11 9.70 -9.49
C ALA A 245 -9.10 8.87 -10.30
N ILE A 246 -9.52 7.73 -10.87
CA ILE A 246 -8.64 6.95 -11.77
C ILE A 246 -8.35 7.70 -13.07
N GLU A 247 -9.31 8.45 -13.62
CA GLU A 247 -9.07 9.34 -14.75
C GLU A 247 -8.07 10.46 -14.44
N GLY A 248 -8.12 10.99 -13.20
CA GLY A 248 -7.13 11.94 -12.70
C GLY A 248 -5.71 11.37 -12.73
N SER A 249 -5.56 10.12 -12.28
CA SER A 249 -4.29 9.38 -12.32
C SER A 249 -3.81 9.14 -13.77
N TYR A 250 -4.71 8.79 -14.67
CA TYR A 250 -4.40 8.63 -16.10
C TYR A 250 -3.90 9.92 -16.75
N ARG A 251 -4.59 11.05 -16.47
CA ARG A 251 -4.15 12.36 -16.97
C ARG A 251 -2.77 12.76 -16.44
N PHE A 252 -2.48 12.42 -15.18
CA PHE A 252 -1.15 12.67 -14.61
C PHE A 252 -0.07 11.87 -15.34
N ILE A 253 -0.26 10.57 -15.56
CA ILE A 253 0.69 9.72 -16.29
C ILE A 253 0.93 10.25 -17.70
N LYS A 254 -0.13 10.63 -18.43
CA LYS A 254 0.00 11.24 -19.76
C LYS A 254 0.80 12.53 -19.74
N ARG A 255 0.52 13.41 -18.78
CA ARG A 255 1.26 14.67 -18.64
C ARG A 255 2.72 14.42 -18.28
N PHE A 256 2.99 13.46 -17.43
CA PHE A 256 4.36 13.07 -17.09
C PHE A 256 5.09 12.48 -18.29
N TRP A 257 4.43 11.62 -19.06
CA TRP A 257 4.96 11.11 -20.32
C TRP A 257 5.36 12.23 -21.28
N THR A 258 4.46 13.16 -21.56
CA THR A 258 4.72 14.30 -22.44
C THR A 258 5.85 15.20 -21.93
N LEU A 259 6.01 15.32 -20.61
CA LEU A 259 7.11 16.08 -20.01
C LEU A 259 8.47 15.43 -20.30
N VAL A 260 8.57 14.12 -20.30
CA VAL A 260 9.84 13.38 -20.45
C VAL A 260 10.15 13.04 -21.89
N GLU A 261 9.12 12.78 -22.70
CA GLU A 261 9.26 12.36 -24.10
C GLU A 261 10.10 13.36 -24.92
N GLY A 262 11.04 12.83 -25.70
CA GLY A 262 11.94 13.63 -26.55
C GLY A 262 13.08 14.32 -25.80
N ARG A 263 13.22 14.11 -24.49
CA ARG A 263 14.34 14.66 -23.70
C ARG A 263 15.43 13.60 -23.49
N SER A 264 16.63 14.09 -23.27
CA SER A 264 17.82 13.25 -23.05
C SER A 264 18.66 13.79 -21.88
N ASN A 265 19.15 12.89 -21.04
CA ASN A 265 19.97 13.23 -19.87
C ASN A 265 21.47 13.26 -20.21
N ASN A 266 21.86 14.13 -21.15
CA ASN A 266 23.24 14.26 -21.65
C ASN A 266 23.89 15.60 -21.27
N ILE A 267 23.41 16.28 -20.24
CA ILE A 267 23.85 17.60 -19.84
C ILE A 267 24.69 17.49 -18.58
N GLU A 268 25.91 18.01 -18.62
CA GLU A 268 26.80 18.08 -17.45
C GLU A 268 26.32 19.13 -16.44
N GLU A 269 26.64 18.93 -15.14
CA GLU A 269 26.28 19.88 -14.09
C GLU A 269 26.98 21.23 -14.32
N PRO A 270 26.22 22.32 -14.51
CA PRO A 270 26.79 23.66 -14.66
C PRO A 270 27.54 24.14 -13.42
N SER A 271 28.54 25.01 -13.62
CA SER A 271 29.34 25.56 -12.52
C SER A 271 28.59 26.59 -11.67
N ALA A 272 27.51 27.17 -12.18
CA ALA A 272 26.68 28.15 -11.48
C ALA A 272 25.21 28.08 -11.93
N PHE A 273 24.33 28.47 -11.03
CA PHE A 273 22.88 28.48 -11.20
C PHE A 273 22.31 29.85 -10.83
N ASN A 274 21.28 30.29 -11.52
CA ASN A 274 20.53 31.47 -11.12
C ASN A 274 19.49 31.13 -10.04
N LYS A 275 18.83 32.14 -9.44
CA LYS A 275 17.88 31.98 -8.33
C LYS A 275 16.67 31.07 -8.66
N GLU A 276 16.18 31.08 -9.89
CA GLU A 276 15.06 30.23 -10.33
C GLU A 276 15.51 28.77 -10.47
N GLU A 277 16.68 28.54 -11.03
CA GLU A 277 17.33 27.24 -11.13
C GLU A 277 17.64 26.64 -9.77
N GLU A 278 18.24 27.41 -8.85
CA GLU A 278 18.47 27.01 -7.45
C GLU A 278 17.17 26.64 -6.73
N THR A 279 16.08 27.38 -7.01
CA THR A 279 14.76 27.11 -6.41
C THR A 279 14.20 25.75 -6.86
N LEU A 280 14.31 25.42 -8.16
CA LEU A 280 13.88 24.12 -8.65
C LEU A 280 14.76 22.97 -8.10
N ARG A 281 16.09 23.13 -8.10
CA ARG A 281 17.01 22.15 -7.50
C ARG A 281 16.72 21.92 -6.02
N ARG A 282 16.51 23.00 -5.25
CA ARG A 282 16.10 22.89 -3.84
C ARG A 282 14.80 22.10 -3.68
N LYS A 283 13.78 22.40 -4.48
CA LYS A 283 12.50 21.65 -4.46
C LYS A 283 12.73 20.18 -4.80
N SER A 284 13.55 19.86 -5.78
CA SER A 284 13.90 18.47 -6.17
C SER A 284 14.52 17.69 -5.01
N HIS A 285 15.54 18.27 -4.36
CA HIS A 285 16.23 17.63 -3.24
C HIS A 285 15.37 17.54 -1.96
N GLN A 286 14.55 18.57 -1.67
CA GLN A 286 13.57 18.52 -0.57
C GLN A 286 12.51 17.46 -0.81
N THR A 287 12.04 17.31 -2.06
CA THR A 287 11.10 16.26 -2.45
C THR A 287 11.72 14.88 -2.22
N LEU A 288 12.96 14.68 -2.66
CA LEU A 288 13.67 13.41 -2.48
C LEU A 288 13.83 13.05 -0.99
N LYS A 289 14.27 13.98 -0.15
CA LYS A 289 14.38 13.77 1.30
C LYS A 289 13.05 13.38 1.95
N LYS A 290 11.95 14.06 1.57
CA LYS A 290 10.59 13.76 2.06
C LYS A 290 10.14 12.36 1.64
N VAL A 291 10.35 12.03 0.37
CA VAL A 291 9.93 10.75 -0.22
C VAL A 291 10.66 9.57 0.40
N LEU A 292 11.97 9.68 0.65
CA LEU A 292 12.73 8.64 1.35
C LEU A 292 12.08 8.29 2.70
N LYS A 293 11.77 9.31 3.49
CA LYS A 293 11.11 9.11 4.78
C LYS A 293 9.71 8.49 4.65
N ASP A 294 8.95 8.89 3.64
CA ASP A 294 7.60 8.37 3.40
C ASP A 294 7.64 6.91 2.93
N TYR A 295 8.67 6.50 2.17
CA TYR A 295 8.86 5.09 1.76
C TYR A 295 9.39 4.21 2.91
N GLU A 296 10.44 4.63 3.60
CA GLU A 296 11.15 3.78 4.55
C GLU A 296 10.42 3.65 5.90
N GLU A 297 9.86 4.76 6.39
CA GLU A 297 9.31 4.81 7.75
C GLU A 297 7.79 4.69 7.78
N ARG A 298 7.07 5.22 6.77
CA ARG A 298 5.64 5.47 6.87
C ARG A 298 4.78 4.65 5.93
N ASN A 299 5.34 4.05 4.88
CA ASN A 299 4.59 3.43 3.77
C ASN A 299 3.50 4.37 3.20
N SER A 300 3.75 5.69 3.18
CA SER A 300 2.78 6.71 2.79
C SER A 300 2.89 6.99 1.29
N PHE A 301 2.47 6.05 0.44
CA PHE A 301 2.60 6.16 -1.01
C PHE A 301 1.82 7.32 -1.61
N ASN A 302 0.69 7.68 -1.02
CA ASN A 302 -0.11 8.84 -1.44
C ASN A 302 0.66 10.16 -1.30
N THR A 303 1.42 10.34 -0.22
CA THR A 303 2.25 11.53 -0.02
C THR A 303 3.47 11.56 -0.92
N VAL A 304 4.02 10.39 -1.27
CA VAL A 304 5.08 10.24 -2.28
C VAL A 304 4.60 10.75 -3.64
N ILE A 305 3.45 10.24 -4.10
CA ILE A 305 2.87 10.63 -5.40
C ILE A 305 2.54 12.13 -5.41
N ALA A 306 1.93 12.65 -4.34
CA ALA A 306 1.65 14.07 -4.21
C ALA A 306 2.93 14.92 -4.29
N ALA A 307 4.01 14.49 -3.64
CA ALA A 307 5.28 15.20 -3.66
C ALA A 307 5.91 15.27 -5.06
N VAL A 308 5.80 14.18 -5.85
CA VAL A 308 6.24 14.18 -7.26
C VAL A 308 5.33 15.08 -8.11
N MET A 309 4.02 15.03 -7.92
CA MET A 309 3.09 15.94 -8.61
C MET A 309 3.41 17.41 -8.33
N GLU A 310 3.70 17.76 -7.09
CA GLU A 310 4.12 19.09 -6.68
C GLU A 310 5.46 19.49 -7.32
N LEU A 311 6.44 18.58 -7.39
CA LEU A 311 7.73 18.83 -8.03
C LEU A 311 7.55 19.13 -9.52
N ILE A 312 6.79 18.29 -10.24
CA ILE A 312 6.51 18.48 -11.67
C ILE A 312 5.78 19.80 -11.93
N ASN A 313 4.84 20.17 -11.08
CA ASN A 313 4.10 21.43 -11.18
C ASN A 313 4.97 22.66 -10.85
N ALA A 314 6.03 22.50 -10.06
CA ALA A 314 6.97 23.57 -9.73
C ALA A 314 8.00 23.86 -10.84
N ILE A 315 8.10 23.02 -11.87
CA ILE A 315 9.00 23.22 -13.01
C ILE A 315 8.51 24.43 -13.81
N PRO A 316 9.34 25.50 -13.96
CA PRO A 316 8.98 26.66 -14.74
C PRO A 316 8.72 26.33 -16.21
N GLU A 317 7.75 26.98 -16.84
CA GLU A 317 7.45 26.75 -18.26
C GLU A 317 8.61 27.14 -19.19
N SER A 318 9.43 28.11 -18.80
CA SER A 318 10.65 28.53 -19.50
C SER A 318 11.65 27.37 -19.64
N PHE A 319 11.76 26.48 -18.64
CA PHE A 319 12.69 25.35 -18.63
C PHE A 319 12.26 24.21 -19.58
N LYS A 320 10.99 24.18 -19.94
CA LYS A 320 10.42 23.14 -20.81
C LYS A 320 10.60 23.46 -22.30
N LYS A 321 10.97 24.69 -22.66
CA LYS A 321 11.13 25.16 -24.02
C LYS A 321 12.41 24.64 -24.67
N GLU A 322 12.43 24.57 -26.00
CA GLU A 322 13.59 24.15 -26.77
C GLU A 322 14.79 25.11 -26.61
N ASP A 323 14.51 26.40 -26.52
CA ASP A 323 15.50 27.48 -26.33
C ASP A 323 15.95 27.71 -24.88
N ALA A 324 15.56 26.84 -23.94
CA ALA A 324 16.02 26.88 -22.56
C ALA A 324 17.57 26.77 -22.49
N SER A 325 18.20 27.48 -21.54
CA SER A 325 19.63 27.39 -21.30
C SER A 325 20.07 25.98 -20.85
N GLU A 326 21.35 25.65 -21.02
CA GLU A 326 21.89 24.35 -20.56
C GLU A 326 21.70 24.14 -19.05
N SER A 327 21.81 25.20 -18.23
CA SER A 327 21.55 25.14 -16.79
C SER A 327 20.08 24.90 -16.46
N GLN A 328 19.15 25.50 -17.20
CA GLN A 328 17.72 25.25 -17.07
C GLN A 328 17.35 23.81 -17.46
N LYS A 329 17.91 23.33 -18.59
CA LYS A 329 17.72 21.93 -19.03
C LYS A 329 18.30 20.94 -18.03
N TYR A 330 19.47 21.24 -17.43
CA TYR A 330 20.05 20.41 -16.37
C TYR A 330 19.10 20.29 -15.16
N CYS A 331 18.60 21.43 -14.65
CA CYS A 331 17.69 21.44 -13.50
C CYS A 331 16.36 20.68 -13.80
N LEU A 332 15.84 20.82 -15.02
CA LEU A 332 14.68 20.05 -15.50
C LEU A 332 14.99 18.55 -15.53
N ASN A 333 16.15 18.16 -16.07
CA ASN A 333 16.56 16.76 -16.17
C ASN A 333 16.78 16.13 -14.80
N GLU A 334 17.37 16.86 -13.83
CA GLU A 334 17.52 16.42 -12.43
C GLU A 334 16.14 16.15 -11.81
N ALA A 335 15.16 17.03 -12.01
CA ALA A 335 13.80 16.85 -11.49
C ALA A 335 13.08 15.66 -12.18
N ILE A 336 13.28 15.44 -13.47
CA ILE A 336 12.75 14.30 -14.23
C ILE A 336 13.38 13.00 -13.73
N GLU A 337 14.71 12.94 -13.61
CA GLU A 337 15.43 11.76 -13.13
C GLU A 337 14.93 11.32 -11.76
N PHE A 338 14.84 12.26 -10.81
CA PHE A 338 14.29 11.96 -9.48
C PHE A 338 12.85 11.47 -9.56
N SER A 339 12.01 12.10 -10.39
CA SER A 339 10.62 11.69 -10.55
C SER A 339 10.48 10.28 -11.13
N LEU A 340 11.30 9.91 -12.12
CA LEU A 340 11.33 8.58 -12.71
C LEU A 340 11.72 7.52 -11.68
N LYS A 341 12.80 7.77 -10.93
CA LYS A 341 13.27 6.85 -9.89
C LYS A 341 12.25 6.73 -8.75
N ILE A 342 11.69 7.84 -8.28
CA ILE A 342 10.68 7.85 -7.21
C ILE A 342 9.41 7.10 -7.63
N LEU A 343 8.93 7.28 -8.85
CA LEU A 343 7.70 6.63 -9.33
C LEU A 343 7.91 5.18 -9.78
N SER A 344 9.14 4.71 -9.96
CA SER A 344 9.41 3.37 -10.51
C SER A 344 8.78 2.21 -9.71
N PRO A 345 8.71 2.21 -8.37
CA PRO A 345 8.01 1.16 -7.64
C PRO A 345 6.48 1.22 -7.82
N ILE A 346 5.93 2.38 -8.17
CA ILE A 346 4.49 2.63 -8.30
C ILE A 346 4.02 2.37 -9.73
N ALA A 347 4.69 2.98 -10.71
CA ALA A 347 4.36 2.92 -12.14
C ALA A 347 5.55 2.37 -12.97
N PRO A 348 5.90 1.07 -12.80
CA PRO A 348 7.14 0.50 -13.32
C PRO A 348 7.25 0.51 -14.84
N HIS A 349 6.17 0.25 -15.57
CA HIS A 349 6.23 0.15 -17.03
C HIS A 349 6.46 1.52 -17.69
N VAL A 350 5.71 2.52 -17.26
CA VAL A 350 5.85 3.90 -17.77
C VAL A 350 7.23 4.46 -17.46
N THR A 351 7.71 4.25 -16.23
CA THR A 351 9.02 4.79 -15.81
C THR A 351 10.19 4.08 -16.49
N LEU A 352 10.12 2.75 -16.72
CA LEU A 352 11.12 2.01 -17.46
C LEU A 352 11.21 2.46 -18.92
N GLU A 353 10.07 2.58 -19.59
CA GLU A 353 10.01 3.01 -20.98
C GLU A 353 10.56 4.43 -21.15
N LEU A 354 10.15 5.36 -20.28
CA LEU A 354 10.66 6.72 -20.28
C LEU A 354 12.14 6.78 -19.94
N TRP A 355 12.61 5.97 -18.99
CA TRP A 355 14.02 5.90 -18.61
C TRP A 355 14.91 5.45 -19.75
N SER A 356 14.51 4.43 -20.50
CA SER A 356 15.28 3.92 -21.65
C SER A 356 15.50 4.98 -22.74
N LYS A 357 14.54 5.88 -22.93
CA LYS A 357 14.61 7.00 -23.87
C LYS A 357 15.40 8.17 -23.30
N PHE A 358 15.17 8.51 -22.05
CA PHE A 358 15.79 9.62 -21.33
C PHE A 358 17.29 9.39 -21.07
N ASN A 359 17.68 8.17 -20.74
CA ASN A 359 19.06 7.75 -20.45
C ASN A 359 19.65 6.85 -21.56
N SER A 360 19.36 7.15 -22.82
CA SER A 360 19.79 6.35 -23.98
C SER A 360 21.31 6.14 -24.12
N SER A 361 22.13 6.90 -23.39
CA SER A 361 23.58 6.75 -23.31
C SER A 361 24.08 5.74 -22.27
N GLN A 362 23.20 5.20 -21.42
CA GLN A 362 23.53 4.24 -20.37
C GLN A 362 22.82 2.91 -20.63
N ASP A 363 23.59 1.82 -20.70
CA ASP A 363 23.05 0.45 -20.88
C ASP A 363 22.36 -0.13 -19.63
N LYS A 364 22.19 0.67 -18.57
CA LYS A 364 21.57 0.21 -17.31
C LYS A 364 20.07 0.45 -17.28
N SER A 365 19.34 -0.61 -16.96
CA SER A 365 17.92 -0.50 -16.61
C SER A 365 17.70 0.43 -15.41
N LEU A 366 16.55 1.08 -15.33
CA LEU A 366 16.16 1.91 -14.18
C LEU A 366 16.31 1.17 -12.84
N PHE A 367 15.95 -0.12 -12.80
CA PHE A 367 16.02 -0.96 -11.59
C PHE A 367 17.45 -1.40 -11.21
N GLU A 368 18.42 -1.23 -12.10
CA GLU A 368 19.84 -1.50 -11.84
C GLU A 368 20.59 -0.24 -11.40
N THR A 369 19.93 0.92 -11.42
CA THR A 369 20.52 2.17 -10.95
C THR A 369 20.34 2.33 -9.44
N SER A 370 21.30 3.01 -8.81
CA SER A 370 21.19 3.36 -7.40
C SER A 370 20.04 4.34 -7.16
N TRP A 371 19.44 4.25 -5.97
CA TRP A 371 18.51 5.27 -5.52
C TRP A 371 19.21 6.63 -5.43
N PRO A 372 18.55 7.72 -5.83
CA PRO A 372 19.18 9.04 -5.84
C PRO A 372 19.44 9.53 -4.40
N GLU A 373 20.56 10.26 -4.24
CA GLU A 373 20.91 10.89 -2.97
C GLU A 373 20.57 12.38 -3.01
N PHE A 374 20.03 12.90 -1.91
CA PHE A 374 19.82 14.33 -1.80
C PHE A 374 21.07 15.02 -1.23
N LYS A 375 21.34 16.24 -1.69
CA LYS A 375 22.46 17.07 -1.22
C LYS A 375 21.97 17.96 -0.07
N GLU A 376 22.51 17.78 1.13
CA GLU A 376 22.11 18.53 2.34
C GLU A 376 22.24 20.06 2.18
N ASN A 377 23.27 20.53 1.48
CA ASN A 377 23.49 21.96 1.21
C ASN A 377 22.40 22.57 0.30
N LEU A 378 21.70 21.77 -0.50
CA LEU A 378 20.65 22.24 -1.40
C LEU A 378 19.26 22.28 -0.76
N ILE A 379 19.04 21.54 0.34
CA ILE A 379 17.74 21.49 1.00
C ILE A 379 17.51 22.61 2.02
N LEU A 380 18.58 23.34 2.38
CA LEU A 380 18.47 24.46 3.31
C LEU A 380 17.63 25.57 2.67
N ASP A 381 16.53 25.92 3.32
CA ASP A 381 15.72 27.06 2.91
C ASP A 381 16.48 28.35 3.32
N ASP A 382 16.75 29.21 2.35
CA ASP A 382 17.37 30.52 2.62
C ASP A 382 16.42 31.48 3.35
N ASN A 383 15.16 31.10 3.42
CA ASN A 383 14.11 31.89 4.05
C ASN A 383 13.43 31.11 5.17
N PHE A 384 12.85 31.84 6.12
CA PHE A 384 11.96 31.31 7.14
C PHE A 384 10.71 32.19 7.28
N GLU A 385 9.60 31.65 7.76
CA GLU A 385 8.41 32.42 8.09
C GLU A 385 8.56 33.04 9.48
N LEU A 386 8.74 34.36 9.54
CA LEU A 386 8.79 35.10 10.78
C LEU A 386 7.36 35.39 11.27
N ILE A 387 7.03 34.90 12.47
CA ILE A 387 5.78 35.23 13.14
C ILE A 387 5.98 36.54 13.89
N ILE A 388 5.17 37.60 13.58
CA ILE A 388 5.26 38.87 14.22
C ILE A 388 4.16 39.02 15.26
N GLN A 389 4.55 39.28 16.49
CA GLN A 389 3.64 39.44 17.62
C GLN A 389 3.70 40.86 18.20
N VAL A 390 2.58 41.31 18.78
CA VAL A 390 2.47 42.50 19.60
C VAL A 390 1.83 42.09 20.92
N ASN A 391 2.53 42.30 22.04
CA ASN A 391 2.09 41.86 23.36
C ASN A 391 1.69 40.38 23.38
N GLY A 392 2.45 39.51 22.69
CA GLY A 392 2.22 38.08 22.62
C GLY A 392 1.11 37.63 21.67
N LYS A 393 0.39 38.57 21.02
CA LYS A 393 -0.64 38.22 20.02
C LYS A 393 -0.07 38.31 18.61
N VAL A 394 -0.27 37.29 17.79
CA VAL A 394 0.17 37.28 16.39
C VAL A 394 -0.58 38.36 15.61
N ARG A 395 0.17 39.24 14.92
CA ARG A 395 -0.35 40.36 14.12
C ARG A 395 0.08 40.30 12.67
N GLY A 396 1.16 39.59 12.36
CA GLY A 396 1.65 39.44 11.00
C GLY A 396 2.53 38.23 10.83
N LYS A 397 2.83 37.90 9.57
CA LYS A 397 3.79 36.89 9.14
C LYS A 397 4.55 37.45 7.96
N GLU A 398 5.84 37.22 7.91
CA GLU A 398 6.73 37.65 6.83
C GLU A 398 7.69 36.56 6.44
N LYS A 399 7.99 36.45 5.16
CA LYS A 399 9.04 35.54 4.65
C LYS A 399 10.38 36.29 4.67
N ILE A 400 11.27 35.87 5.56
CA ILE A 400 12.53 36.54 5.87
C ILE A 400 13.71 35.68 5.39
N GLU A 401 14.70 36.31 4.72
CA GLU A 401 15.98 35.66 4.38
C GLU A 401 16.81 35.45 5.64
N LYS A 402 17.40 34.25 5.78
CA LYS A 402 18.23 33.87 6.95
C LYS A 402 19.55 34.68 7.06
N THR A 403 19.94 35.30 5.96
CA THR A 403 21.14 36.17 5.90
C THR A 403 20.95 37.54 6.53
N LEU A 404 19.68 37.96 6.76
CA LEU A 404 19.38 39.25 7.33
C LEU A 404 19.76 39.35 8.81
N THR A 405 20.24 40.51 9.21
CA THR A 405 20.55 40.84 10.60
C THR A 405 19.28 41.04 11.42
N GLU A 406 19.37 40.96 12.74
CA GLU A 406 18.24 41.18 13.63
C GLU A 406 17.61 42.59 13.45
N GLU A 407 18.45 43.60 13.14
CA GLU A 407 18.00 44.96 12.91
C GLU A 407 17.19 45.10 11.62
N GLU A 408 17.63 44.46 10.56
CA GLU A 408 16.87 44.39 9.27
C GLU A 408 15.56 43.63 9.43
N ILE A 409 15.58 42.52 10.13
CA ILE A 409 14.37 41.72 10.44
C ILE A 409 13.36 42.56 11.25
N LYS A 410 13.84 43.32 12.26
CA LYS A 410 13.03 44.22 13.05
C LYS A 410 12.42 45.32 12.18
N SER A 411 13.17 45.90 11.26
CA SER A 411 12.71 46.94 10.34
C SER A 411 11.60 46.40 9.43
N ILE A 412 11.78 45.20 8.84
CA ILE A 412 10.78 44.53 7.99
C ILE A 412 9.52 44.23 8.80
N ALA A 413 9.66 43.74 10.03
CA ALA A 413 8.52 43.40 10.88
C ALA A 413 7.69 44.64 11.26
N LEU A 414 8.35 45.80 11.48
CA LEU A 414 7.66 47.05 11.75
C LEU A 414 6.97 47.69 10.54
N SER A 415 7.47 47.42 9.32
CA SER A 415 6.88 47.86 8.07
C SER A 415 5.66 47.04 7.61
N ASN A 416 5.40 45.87 8.25
CA ASN A 416 4.20 45.08 7.93
C ASN A 416 2.91 45.83 8.22
N GLU A 417 2.05 45.95 7.24
CA GLU A 417 0.80 46.75 7.31
C GLU A 417 -0.13 46.42 8.48
N ASN A 418 -0.18 45.14 8.86
CA ASN A 418 -1.02 44.68 9.96
C ASN A 418 -0.39 44.95 11.33
N VAL A 419 0.93 44.96 11.39
CA VAL A 419 1.70 45.22 12.62
C VAL A 419 1.74 46.70 12.91
N SER A 420 1.98 47.57 11.89
CA SER A 420 2.04 49.03 12.02
C SER A 420 0.78 49.65 12.57
N LYS A 421 -0.39 49.05 12.33
CA LYS A 421 -1.68 49.48 12.93
C LYS A 421 -1.74 49.33 14.45
N HIS A 422 -0.88 48.55 15.04
CA HIS A 422 -0.88 48.21 16.47
C HIS A 422 0.33 48.73 17.23
N ILE A 423 1.30 49.33 16.55
CA ILE A 423 2.56 49.81 17.16
C ILE A 423 2.78 51.29 16.80
N GLN A 424 2.97 52.12 17.82
CA GLN A 424 3.61 53.43 17.67
C GLN A 424 5.05 53.28 18.12
N LEU A 425 6.02 53.67 17.29
CA LEU A 425 7.48 53.41 17.51
C LEU A 425 7.94 53.88 18.90
N ASP A 426 7.43 54.99 19.40
CA ASP A 426 7.75 55.54 20.70
C ASP A 426 7.21 54.75 21.91
N ASN A 427 6.30 53.81 21.67
CA ASN A 427 5.70 52.98 22.72
C ASN A 427 6.33 51.62 22.91
N ILE A 428 7.36 51.28 22.13
CA ILE A 428 8.03 49.96 22.22
C ILE A 428 8.93 49.96 23.46
N LYS A 429 8.57 49.15 24.47
CA LYS A 429 9.34 48.95 25.69
C LYS A 429 10.43 47.89 25.55
N LYS A 430 10.09 46.84 24.78
CA LYS A 430 11.01 45.70 24.61
C LYS A 430 10.72 44.98 23.29
N VAL A 431 11.78 44.52 22.62
CA VAL A 431 11.70 43.60 21.48
C VAL A 431 12.27 42.25 21.90
N ILE A 432 11.57 41.18 21.66
CA ILE A 432 11.99 39.80 21.91
C ILE A 432 12.07 39.09 20.57
N TYR A 433 13.27 38.82 20.11
CA TYR A 433 13.53 38.06 18.89
C TYR A 433 13.94 36.63 19.23
N VAL A 434 13.22 35.67 18.64
CA VAL A 434 13.59 34.26 18.69
C VAL A 434 14.02 33.87 17.27
N LYS A 435 15.31 33.61 17.11
CA LYS A 435 15.96 33.35 15.82
C LYS A 435 15.17 32.35 14.98
N GLU A 436 14.88 32.72 13.74
CA GLU A 436 14.16 31.90 12.73
C GLU A 436 12.75 31.46 13.15
N LYS A 437 12.11 32.12 14.12
CA LYS A 437 10.76 31.78 14.60
C LYS A 437 9.82 32.97 14.72
N LEU A 438 10.14 33.89 15.63
CA LEU A 438 9.22 34.99 15.88
C LEU A 438 9.96 36.25 16.38
N ILE A 439 9.28 37.39 16.16
CA ILE A 439 9.60 38.64 16.82
C ILE A 439 8.39 39.15 17.57
N ASN A 440 8.53 39.54 18.83
CA ASN A 440 7.45 40.08 19.67
C ASN A 440 7.79 41.49 20.17
N PHE A 441 6.97 42.45 19.82
CA PHE A 441 7.02 43.83 20.29
C PHE A 441 6.17 43.97 21.54
N VAL A 442 6.80 44.36 22.64
CA VAL A 442 6.08 44.68 23.90
C VAL A 442 5.94 46.19 23.98
N ILE A 443 4.72 46.66 23.96
CA ILE A 443 4.34 48.08 24.00
C ILE A 443 3.68 48.43 25.33
#